data_aed2d385f4327eaf6620f4c6f86bdc7f
#
_entry.id   aed2d385f4327eaf6620f4c6f86bdc7f
#
_cell.length_a   1.000
_cell.length_b   1.000
_cell.length_c   1.000
_cell.angle_alpha   90.00
_cell.angle_beta   90.00
_cell.angle_gamma   90.00
#
_symmetry.space_group_name_H-M   'P 1'
#
loop_
_entity.id
_entity.type
_entity.pdbx_description
1 polymer ?
#
loop_
_entity_poly.entity_id
_entity_poly.type
_entity_poly.pdbx_seq_one_letter_code
_entity_poly.pdbx_strand_id
1 'polypeptide(L)'
;MKKFENFEVHLQTLKKALMEDLDNEFIISGIINKFYFQFELGWKMLKELLQYEGKAIGATGSPRSIIKEAYNCYDFMREDIWLEMLKNRNDTTHIYDGESAKRLVNVIITNYIPEFERALDELKKIYGEMLYKI
;
A
#
# COMPACT_ATOMS: atom_id res chain seq x y z
N MET A 1 -14.03 -1.94 9.71
CA MET A 1 -12.99 -2.97 9.47
C MET A 1 -11.65 -2.51 10.01
N LYS A 2 -11.07 -3.31 10.86
CA LYS A 2 -9.81 -2.94 11.55
C LYS A 2 -8.65 -2.72 10.57
N LYS A 3 -8.56 -3.54 9.53
CA LYS A 3 -7.49 -3.41 8.53
C LYS A 3 -7.59 -2.10 7.75
N PHE A 4 -8.80 -1.64 7.46
CA PHE A 4 -9.00 -0.33 6.82
C PHE A 4 -8.57 0.79 7.76
N GLU A 5 -8.97 0.73 9.02
CA GLU A 5 -8.60 1.76 10.00
C GLU A 5 -7.09 1.82 10.20
N ASN A 6 -6.43 0.68 10.27
CA ASN A 6 -4.97 0.62 10.40
C ASN A 6 -4.28 1.16 9.16
N PHE A 7 -4.80 0.85 7.98
CA PHE A 7 -4.29 1.39 6.72
C PHE A 7 -4.38 2.92 6.70
N GLU A 8 -5.52 3.45 7.10
CA GLU A 8 -5.76 4.90 7.15
C GLU A 8 -4.82 5.59 8.13
N VAL A 9 -4.72 5.08 9.35
CA VAL A 9 -3.89 5.69 10.39
C VAL A 9 -2.41 5.63 10.02
N HIS A 10 -1.92 4.49 9.56
CA HIS A 10 -0.51 4.34 9.20
C HIS A 10 -0.13 5.21 8.00
N LEU A 11 -1.05 5.41 7.06
CA LEU A 11 -0.80 6.28 5.91
C LEU A 11 -0.48 7.72 6.36
N GLN A 12 -1.16 8.21 7.39
CA GLN A 12 -0.87 9.54 7.91
C GLN A 12 0.57 9.64 8.43
N THR A 13 1.09 8.58 9.03
CA THR A 13 2.48 8.52 9.47
C THR A 13 3.44 8.47 8.27
N LEU A 14 3.15 7.64 7.28
CA LEU A 14 3.99 7.53 6.08
C LEU A 14 4.06 8.85 5.31
N LYS A 15 2.96 9.60 5.25
CA LYS A 15 2.90 10.90 4.59
C LYS A 15 3.89 11.92 5.20
N LYS A 16 4.27 11.76 6.45
CA LYS A 16 5.25 12.63 7.09
C LYS A 16 6.64 12.53 6.47
N ALA A 17 6.89 11.49 5.64
CA ALA A 17 8.13 11.36 4.88
C ALA A 17 8.45 12.60 4.04
N LEU A 18 7.41 13.32 3.57
CA LEU A 18 7.57 14.54 2.79
C LEU A 18 8.28 15.65 3.56
N MET A 19 8.28 15.60 4.91
CA MET A 19 8.83 16.61 5.79
C MET A 19 10.21 16.24 6.34
N GLU A 20 10.73 15.07 5.97
CA GLU A 20 11.95 14.52 6.57
C GLU A 20 13.20 14.83 5.73
N ASP A 21 14.38 14.69 6.38
CA ASP A 21 15.68 14.82 5.72
C ASP A 21 15.99 13.54 4.93
N LEU A 22 15.81 13.60 3.62
CA LEU A 22 15.98 12.44 2.73
C LEU A 22 17.45 12.10 2.44
N ASP A 23 18.40 12.83 3.01
CA ASP A 23 19.83 12.48 2.94
C ASP A 23 20.29 11.66 4.14
N ASN A 24 19.46 11.53 5.17
CA ASN A 24 19.77 10.77 6.37
C ASN A 24 19.46 9.29 6.15
N GLU A 25 20.45 8.40 6.27
CA GLU A 25 20.28 6.98 6.01
C GLU A 25 19.28 6.30 6.96
N PHE A 26 19.16 6.77 8.19
CA PHE A 26 18.18 6.21 9.14
C PHE A 26 16.75 6.61 8.75
N ILE A 27 16.58 7.84 8.28
CA ILE A 27 15.31 8.30 7.74
C ILE A 27 14.92 7.50 6.50
N ILE A 28 15.87 7.29 5.58
CA ILE A 28 15.65 6.50 4.37
C ILE A 28 15.18 5.09 4.73
N SER A 29 15.90 4.41 5.62
CA SER A 29 15.52 3.07 6.09
C SER A 29 14.15 3.05 6.74
N GLY A 30 13.87 4.06 7.56
CA GLY A 30 12.57 4.18 8.22
C GLY A 30 11.41 4.34 7.25
N ILE A 31 11.59 5.16 6.21
CA ILE A 31 10.57 5.36 5.18
C ILE A 31 10.31 4.05 4.42
N ILE A 32 11.37 3.32 4.05
CA ILE A 32 11.24 2.05 3.34
C ILE A 32 10.48 1.04 4.20
N ASN A 33 10.81 0.93 5.49
CA ASN A 33 10.12 0.02 6.40
C ASN A 33 8.64 0.38 6.56
N LYS A 34 8.33 1.68 6.63
CA LYS A 34 6.94 2.15 6.71
C LYS A 34 6.18 1.87 5.42
N PHE A 35 6.85 1.97 4.27
CA PHE A 35 6.26 1.58 3.00
C PHE A 35 5.92 0.09 2.99
N TYR A 36 6.82 -0.78 3.45
CA TYR A 36 6.56 -2.22 3.53
C TYR A 36 5.32 -2.49 4.37
N PHE A 37 5.23 -1.86 5.52
CA PHE A 37 4.10 -2.03 6.42
C PHE A 37 2.80 -1.52 5.80
N GLN A 38 2.85 -0.34 5.15
CA GLN A 38 1.69 0.22 4.48
C GLN A 38 1.18 -0.69 3.36
N PHE A 39 2.10 -1.25 2.58
CA PHE A 39 1.74 -2.18 1.51
C PHE A 39 1.08 -3.45 2.09
N GLU A 40 1.64 -3.99 3.18
CA GLU A 40 1.04 -5.16 3.84
C GLU A 40 -0.38 -4.86 4.32
N LEU A 41 -0.58 -3.73 4.96
CA LEU A 41 -1.91 -3.31 5.39
C LEU A 41 -2.85 -3.17 4.18
N GLY A 42 -2.34 -2.62 3.10
CA GLY A 42 -3.15 -2.34 1.90
C GLY A 42 -3.65 -3.61 1.22
N TRP A 43 -2.76 -4.54 0.89
CA TRP A 43 -3.20 -5.74 0.18
C TRP A 43 -4.06 -6.66 1.08
N LYS A 44 -3.78 -6.69 2.38
CA LYS A 44 -4.60 -7.47 3.33
C LYS A 44 -5.98 -6.85 3.52
N MET A 45 -6.07 -5.53 3.50
CA MET A 45 -7.34 -4.82 3.50
C MET A 45 -8.16 -5.17 2.24
N LEU A 46 -7.51 -5.12 1.06
CA LEU A 46 -8.16 -5.50 -0.19
C LEU A 46 -8.63 -6.95 -0.15
N LYS A 47 -7.84 -7.85 0.41
CA LYS A 47 -8.21 -9.26 0.57
C LYS A 47 -9.51 -9.40 1.37
N GLU A 48 -9.62 -8.67 2.49
CA GLU A 48 -10.81 -8.73 3.33
C GLU A 48 -12.02 -8.13 2.63
N LEU A 49 -11.83 -7.04 1.88
CA LEU A 49 -12.91 -6.45 1.09
C LEU A 49 -13.39 -7.40 -0.02
N LEU A 50 -12.49 -8.08 -0.71
CA LEU A 50 -12.85 -9.07 -1.72
C LEU A 50 -13.63 -10.23 -1.10
N GLN A 51 -13.25 -10.66 0.10
CA GLN A 51 -13.98 -11.67 0.84
C GLN A 51 -15.39 -11.20 1.20
N TYR A 52 -15.52 -9.96 1.64
CA TYR A 52 -16.81 -9.32 1.91
C TYR A 52 -17.70 -9.29 0.66
N GLU A 53 -17.09 -9.05 -0.51
CA GLU A 53 -17.80 -9.03 -1.80
C GLU A 53 -18.09 -10.45 -2.33
N GLY A 54 -17.77 -11.49 -1.57
CA GLY A 54 -18.06 -12.87 -1.96
C GLY A 54 -17.08 -13.47 -2.96
N LYS A 55 -15.90 -12.86 -3.15
CA LYS A 55 -14.88 -13.39 -4.06
C LYS A 55 -14.09 -14.51 -3.39
N ALA A 56 -14.07 -15.69 -4.01
CA ALA A 56 -13.40 -16.87 -3.44
C ALA A 56 -11.91 -16.63 -3.19
N ILE A 57 -11.23 -15.88 -4.06
CA ILE A 57 -9.81 -15.56 -3.93
C ILE A 57 -9.51 -14.78 -2.64
N GLY A 58 -10.49 -14.06 -2.10
CA GLY A 58 -10.33 -13.31 -0.85
C GLY A 58 -10.04 -14.18 0.36
N ALA A 59 -10.37 -15.48 0.32
CA ALA A 59 -10.09 -16.38 1.43
C ALA A 59 -8.65 -16.91 1.43
N THR A 60 -8.06 -17.14 0.24
CA THR A 60 -6.79 -17.86 0.09
C THR A 60 -5.74 -17.16 -0.77
N GLY A 61 -6.09 -16.00 -1.34
CA GLY A 61 -5.24 -15.34 -2.32
C GLY A 61 -3.91 -14.85 -1.78
N SER A 62 -2.87 -14.93 -2.62
CA SER A 62 -1.57 -14.32 -2.40
C SER A 62 -1.64 -12.82 -2.70
N PRO A 63 -0.64 -12.00 -2.28
CA PRO A 63 -0.63 -10.58 -2.63
C PRO A 63 -0.86 -10.31 -4.11
N ARG A 64 -0.17 -11.04 -4.99
CA ARG A 64 -0.30 -10.86 -6.43
C ARG A 64 -1.72 -11.17 -6.92
N SER A 65 -2.28 -12.30 -6.49
CA SER A 65 -3.63 -12.69 -6.93
C SER A 65 -4.70 -11.74 -6.38
N ILE A 66 -4.52 -11.24 -5.18
CA ILE A 66 -5.43 -10.25 -4.56
C ILE A 66 -5.39 -8.93 -5.35
N ILE A 67 -4.20 -8.44 -5.70
CA ILE A 67 -4.06 -7.21 -6.49
C ILE A 67 -4.77 -7.38 -7.83
N LYS A 68 -4.58 -8.51 -8.49
CA LYS A 68 -5.21 -8.78 -9.79
C LYS A 68 -6.73 -8.83 -9.70
N GLU A 69 -7.26 -9.48 -8.68
CA GLU A 69 -8.72 -9.54 -8.48
C GLU A 69 -9.29 -8.18 -8.08
N ALA A 70 -8.57 -7.42 -7.25
CA ALA A 70 -9.00 -6.05 -6.92
C ALA A 70 -9.07 -5.16 -8.15
N TYR A 71 -8.15 -5.33 -9.10
CA TYR A 71 -8.20 -4.63 -10.37
C TYR A 71 -9.47 -4.99 -11.16
N ASN A 72 -9.89 -6.26 -11.12
CA ASN A 72 -11.12 -6.70 -11.77
C ASN A 72 -12.39 -6.15 -11.10
N CYS A 73 -12.35 -5.94 -9.79
CA CYS A 73 -13.52 -5.53 -9.00
C CYS A 73 -13.68 -4.03 -8.86
N TYR A 74 -12.57 -3.29 -8.84
CA TYR A 74 -12.57 -1.86 -8.55
C TYR A 74 -11.98 -1.06 -9.70
N ASP A 75 -12.76 -0.17 -10.27
CA ASP A 75 -12.33 0.68 -11.39
C ASP A 75 -11.16 1.59 -11.03
N PHE A 76 -11.02 1.93 -9.74
CA PHE A 76 -9.94 2.81 -9.30
C PHE A 76 -8.57 2.15 -9.24
N MET A 77 -8.50 0.81 -9.21
CA MET A 77 -7.23 0.09 -9.02
C MET A 77 -6.29 0.29 -10.20
N ARG A 78 -5.06 0.64 -9.90
CA ARG A 78 -3.95 0.70 -10.87
C ARG A 78 -3.07 -0.53 -10.65
N GLU A 79 -3.38 -1.61 -11.34
CA GLU A 79 -2.69 -2.89 -11.19
C GLU A 79 -1.18 -2.76 -11.34
N ASP A 80 -0.75 -1.99 -12.35
CA ASP A 80 0.68 -1.80 -12.64
C ASP A 80 1.45 -1.21 -11.45
N ILE A 81 0.88 -0.21 -10.79
CA ILE A 81 1.52 0.44 -9.63
C ILE A 81 1.56 -0.52 -8.43
N TRP A 82 0.46 -1.21 -8.15
CA TRP A 82 0.41 -2.15 -7.03
C TRP A 82 1.33 -3.34 -7.24
N LEU A 83 1.45 -3.85 -8.47
CA LEU A 83 2.40 -4.92 -8.78
C LEU A 83 3.85 -4.44 -8.69
N GLU A 84 4.12 -3.19 -9.04
CA GLU A 84 5.43 -2.57 -8.84
C GLU A 84 5.76 -2.45 -7.35
N MET A 85 4.80 -2.05 -6.52
CA MET A 85 4.97 -2.02 -5.06
C MET A 85 5.35 -3.41 -4.53
N LEU A 86 4.67 -4.45 -5.01
CA LEU A 86 4.96 -5.83 -4.60
C LEU A 86 6.38 -6.22 -5.00
N LYS A 87 6.79 -5.89 -6.21
CA LYS A 87 8.13 -6.15 -6.70
C LYS A 87 9.18 -5.46 -5.82
N ASN A 88 8.99 -4.19 -5.51
CA ASN A 88 9.92 -3.43 -4.67
C ASN A 88 9.94 -3.93 -3.23
N ARG A 89 8.80 -4.38 -2.71
CA ARG A 89 8.73 -4.98 -1.38
C ARG A 89 9.55 -6.28 -1.33
N ASN A 90 9.56 -7.06 -2.43
CA ASN A 90 10.29 -8.33 -2.50
C ASN A 90 11.77 -8.18 -2.88
N ASP A 91 12.15 -7.02 -3.43
CA ASP A 91 13.52 -6.75 -3.83
C ASP A 91 14.34 -6.29 -2.61
N THR A 92 15.45 -6.98 -2.34
CA THR A 92 16.31 -6.67 -1.20
C THR A 92 17.54 -5.84 -1.58
N THR A 93 17.70 -5.47 -2.84
CA THR A 93 18.88 -4.72 -3.33
C THR A 93 19.10 -3.43 -2.55
N HIS A 94 18.02 -2.70 -2.23
CA HIS A 94 18.10 -1.41 -1.53
C HIS A 94 18.57 -1.54 -0.07
N ILE A 95 18.59 -2.75 0.49
CA ILE A 95 19.14 -2.99 1.84
C ILE A 95 20.67 -2.80 1.82
N TYR A 96 21.32 -3.12 0.70
CA TYR A 96 22.78 -3.14 0.56
C TYR A 96 23.33 -2.01 -0.33
N ASP A 97 22.46 -1.29 -1.03
CA ASP A 97 22.84 -0.24 -1.98
C ASP A 97 22.11 1.07 -1.65
N GLY A 98 22.85 2.05 -1.13
CA GLY A 98 22.29 3.34 -0.73
C GLY A 98 21.64 4.13 -1.86
N GLU A 99 22.17 4.02 -3.08
CA GLU A 99 21.57 4.70 -4.23
C GLU A 99 20.23 4.06 -4.61
N SER A 100 20.15 2.73 -4.55
CA SER A 100 18.90 2.02 -4.75
C SER A 100 17.85 2.41 -3.70
N ALA A 101 18.27 2.54 -2.44
CA ALA A 101 17.39 2.96 -1.35
C ALA A 101 16.84 4.37 -1.59
N LYS A 102 17.68 5.31 -2.01
CA LYS A 102 17.26 6.68 -2.30
C LYS A 102 16.26 6.72 -3.46
N ARG A 103 16.50 5.93 -4.51
CA ARG A 103 15.57 5.84 -5.63
C ARG A 103 14.21 5.30 -5.18
N LEU A 104 14.21 4.28 -4.33
CA LEU A 104 12.97 3.72 -3.80
C LEU A 104 12.20 4.75 -2.97
N VAL A 105 12.89 5.48 -2.07
CA VAL A 105 12.25 6.55 -1.29
C VAL A 105 11.61 7.58 -2.20
N ASN A 106 12.30 7.98 -3.27
CA ASN A 106 11.75 8.94 -4.23
C ASN A 106 10.45 8.41 -4.86
N VAL A 107 10.45 7.14 -5.27
CA VAL A 107 9.26 6.50 -5.86
C VAL A 107 8.13 6.38 -4.83
N ILE A 108 8.45 6.05 -3.59
CA ILE A 108 7.46 5.99 -2.51
C ILE A 108 6.75 7.34 -2.38
N ILE A 109 7.52 8.42 -2.33
CA ILE A 109 6.97 9.76 -2.14
C ILE A 109 6.19 10.23 -3.35
N THR A 110 6.73 10.03 -4.56
CA THR A 110 6.13 10.58 -5.78
C THR A 110 5.00 9.75 -6.34
N ASN A 111 5.03 8.42 -6.17
CA ASN A 111 4.08 7.52 -6.82
C ASN A 111 3.24 6.70 -5.83
N TYR A 112 3.84 6.16 -4.76
CA TYR A 112 3.15 5.19 -3.92
C TYR A 112 2.26 5.83 -2.86
N ILE A 113 2.73 6.87 -2.18
CA ILE A 113 1.90 7.60 -1.23
C ILE A 113 0.66 8.18 -1.91
N PRO A 114 0.78 8.86 -3.07
CA PRO A 114 -0.43 9.32 -3.78
C PRO A 114 -1.37 8.19 -4.17
N GLU A 115 -0.86 7.03 -4.56
CA GLU A 115 -1.70 5.88 -4.90
C GLU A 115 -2.42 5.31 -3.68
N PHE A 116 -1.75 5.21 -2.54
CA PHE A 116 -2.40 4.80 -1.29
C PHE A 116 -3.52 5.76 -0.89
N GLU A 117 -3.27 7.07 -1.01
CA GLU A 117 -4.28 8.10 -0.71
C GLU A 117 -5.48 7.98 -1.63
N ARG A 118 -5.22 7.81 -2.92
CA ARG A 118 -6.28 7.68 -3.92
C ARG A 118 -7.12 6.42 -3.65
N ALA A 119 -6.47 5.29 -3.35
CA ALA A 119 -7.19 4.07 -3.00
C ALA A 119 -8.07 4.25 -1.76
N LEU A 120 -7.54 4.91 -0.73
CA LEU A 120 -8.28 5.22 0.49
C LEU A 120 -9.54 6.04 0.18
N ASP A 121 -9.38 7.11 -0.59
CA ASP A 121 -10.48 8.01 -0.93
C ASP A 121 -11.55 7.31 -1.78
N GLU A 122 -11.12 6.49 -2.74
CA GLU A 122 -12.04 5.77 -3.61
C GLU A 122 -12.83 4.70 -2.85
N LEU A 123 -12.18 4.00 -1.92
CA LEU A 123 -12.88 3.04 -1.05
C LEU A 123 -13.92 3.72 -0.17
N LYS A 124 -13.60 4.91 0.34
CA LYS A 124 -14.57 5.70 1.11
C LYS A 124 -15.78 6.10 0.27
N LYS A 125 -15.58 6.42 -1.01
CA LYS A 125 -16.68 6.72 -1.93
C LYS A 125 -17.58 5.51 -2.17
N ILE A 126 -16.97 4.32 -2.30
CA ILE A 126 -17.72 3.10 -2.59
C ILE A 126 -18.50 2.61 -1.37
N TYR A 127 -17.85 2.53 -0.21
CA TYR A 127 -18.42 1.89 0.98
C TYR A 127 -18.92 2.84 2.05
N GLY A 128 -18.39 4.07 2.09
CA GLY A 128 -18.78 5.04 3.12
C GLY A 128 -18.55 4.50 4.53
N GLU A 129 -19.50 4.72 5.40
CA GLU A 129 -19.43 4.29 6.81
C GLU A 129 -19.32 2.77 6.99
N MET A 130 -19.67 1.99 5.98
CA MET A 130 -19.56 0.54 6.04
C MET A 130 -18.13 0.08 6.29
N LEU A 131 -17.12 0.85 5.86
CA LEU A 131 -15.71 0.53 6.09
C LEU A 131 -15.37 0.39 7.58
N TYR A 132 -16.09 1.10 8.43
CA TYR A 132 -15.86 1.08 9.87
C TYR A 132 -16.70 0.02 10.59
N LYS A 133 -17.64 -0.61 9.89
CA LYS A 133 -18.60 -1.57 10.45
C LYS A 133 -18.38 -3.02 10.01
N ILE A 134 -17.67 -3.21 8.92
CA ILE A 134 -17.38 -4.54 8.37
C ILE A 134 -16.47 -5.34 9.31
#